data_0c2ad23f2f30ebb8c8de5a1defabf3b9
#
_entry.id   0c2ad23f2f30ebb8c8de5a1defabf3b9
#
_cell.length_a   1.000
_cell.length_b   1.000
_cell.length_c   1.000
_cell.angle_alpha   90.00
_cell.angle_beta   90.00
_cell.angle_gamma   90.00
#
_symmetry.space_group_name_H-M   'P 1'
#
loop_
_entity.id
_entity.type
_entity.pdbx_description
1 polymer ?
#
loop_
_entity_poly.entity_id
_entity_poly.type
_entity_poly.pdbx_seq_one_letter_code
_entity_poly.pdbx_strand_id
1 'polypeptide(L)'
;MSITEPARQIPLYGEYDVVVLGGGPAGILAAASAARNGARVLLVERYGFLGGMGTAAGVSNFCGLHANIHGDIRQVVHGMTDELLDRMRALDGLNDPHLILGKIHAQAYDISAFKC
;
A
#
# COMPACT_ATOMS: atom_id res chain seq x y z
N MET A 1 22.84 28.46 -8.17
CA MET A 1 23.44 27.46 -9.06
C MET A 1 22.31 26.89 -9.89
N SER A 2 22.37 26.86 -11.21
CA SER A 2 21.32 26.32 -12.11
C SER A 2 21.94 25.32 -13.06
N ILE A 3 21.17 24.29 -13.41
CA ILE A 3 21.54 23.32 -14.45
C ILE A 3 20.54 23.51 -15.58
N THR A 4 21.01 23.66 -16.81
CA THR A 4 20.16 23.77 -17.99
C THR A 4 20.11 22.42 -18.69
N GLU A 5 18.92 21.83 -18.83
CA GLU A 5 18.68 20.64 -19.65
C GLU A 5 18.32 21.10 -21.10
N PRO A 6 18.90 20.47 -22.13
CA PRO A 6 18.54 20.79 -23.51
C PRO A 6 17.09 20.44 -23.80
N ALA A 7 16.43 21.23 -24.64
CA ALA A 7 15.07 20.94 -25.08
C ALA A 7 15.00 19.60 -25.79
N ARG A 8 14.01 18.77 -25.44
CA ARG A 8 13.76 17.46 -26.05
C ARG A 8 12.26 17.26 -26.30
N GLN A 9 11.94 16.45 -27.29
CA GLN A 9 10.58 15.98 -27.50
C GLN A 9 10.36 14.72 -26.69
N ILE A 10 9.27 14.69 -25.92
CA ILE A 10 8.88 13.54 -25.11
C ILE A 10 7.57 12.99 -25.69
N PRO A 11 7.51 11.70 -26.08
CA PRO A 11 6.28 11.11 -26.59
C PRO A 11 5.23 11.05 -25.48
N LEU A 12 3.97 11.33 -25.82
CA LEU A 12 2.84 11.16 -24.92
C LEU A 12 2.45 9.68 -24.88
N TYR A 13 2.36 9.14 -23.65
CA TYR A 13 1.89 7.78 -23.42
C TYR A 13 0.36 7.69 -23.43
N GLY A 14 -0.33 8.70 -22.92
CA GLY A 14 -1.78 8.78 -22.83
C GLY A 14 -2.25 9.98 -22.02
N GLU A 15 -3.56 10.07 -21.86
CA GLU A 15 -4.22 11.08 -21.06
C GLU A 15 -4.97 10.41 -19.90
N TYR A 16 -4.82 10.91 -18.70
CA TYR A 16 -5.38 10.35 -17.47
C TYR A 16 -5.86 11.46 -16.56
N ASP A 17 -6.91 11.19 -15.77
CA ASP A 17 -7.41 12.16 -14.79
C ASP A 17 -6.50 12.19 -13.55
N VAL A 18 -5.92 11.02 -13.22
CA VAL A 18 -4.99 10.87 -12.09
C VAL A 18 -3.81 10.00 -12.50
N VAL A 19 -2.60 10.47 -12.21
CA VAL A 19 -1.36 9.68 -12.36
C VAL A 19 -0.74 9.49 -10.98
N VAL A 20 -0.58 8.23 -10.58
CA VAL A 20 0.06 7.85 -9.31
C VAL A 20 1.45 7.29 -9.60
N LEU A 21 2.47 7.89 -9.03
CA LEU A 21 3.85 7.45 -9.16
C LEU A 21 4.28 6.67 -7.91
N GLY A 22 4.53 5.39 -8.09
CA GLY A 22 4.88 4.43 -7.05
C GLY A 22 3.70 3.58 -6.58
N GLY A 23 3.84 2.27 -6.76
CA GLY A 23 2.87 1.23 -6.36
C GLY A 23 3.10 0.68 -4.96
N GLY A 24 3.57 1.49 -4.01
CA GLY A 24 3.62 1.14 -2.60
C GLY A 24 2.23 1.13 -1.96
N PRO A 25 2.10 0.82 -0.66
CA PRO A 25 0.79 0.71 0.00
C PRO A 25 -0.09 1.94 -0.20
N ALA A 26 0.47 3.14 -0.05
CA ALA A 26 -0.27 4.39 -0.26
C ALA A 26 -0.69 4.59 -1.73
N GLY A 27 0.22 4.31 -2.67
CA GLY A 27 -0.05 4.48 -4.10
C GLY A 27 -1.12 3.54 -4.62
N ILE A 28 -1.11 2.28 -4.18
CA ILE A 28 -2.15 1.29 -4.51
C ILE A 28 -3.53 1.79 -4.06
N LEU A 29 -3.64 2.20 -2.80
CA LEU A 29 -4.91 2.65 -2.23
C LEU A 29 -5.37 3.98 -2.86
N ALA A 30 -4.45 4.89 -3.16
CA ALA A 30 -4.76 6.14 -3.85
C ALA A 30 -5.28 5.88 -5.27
N ALA A 31 -4.60 5.03 -6.04
CA ALA A 31 -5.02 4.68 -7.40
C ALA A 31 -6.37 3.95 -7.41
N ALA A 32 -6.55 2.97 -6.53
CA ALA A 32 -7.80 2.24 -6.41
C ALA A 32 -8.96 3.14 -5.97
N SER A 33 -8.72 4.05 -5.02
CA SER A 33 -9.73 5.01 -4.57
C SER A 33 -10.14 5.97 -5.69
N ALA A 34 -9.19 6.52 -6.42
CA ALA A 34 -9.47 7.40 -7.54
C ALA A 34 -10.28 6.68 -8.64
N ALA A 35 -9.89 5.45 -9.00
CA ALA A 35 -10.60 4.64 -9.99
C ALA A 35 -12.04 4.29 -9.55
N ARG A 36 -12.26 3.98 -8.28
CA ARG A 36 -13.60 3.73 -7.72
C ARG A 36 -14.52 4.96 -7.79
N ASN A 37 -13.94 6.14 -7.80
CA ASN A 37 -14.68 7.40 -7.98
C ASN A 37 -14.82 7.82 -9.46
N GLY A 38 -14.55 6.91 -10.39
CA GLY A 38 -14.76 7.11 -11.83
C GLY A 38 -13.61 7.80 -12.57
N ALA A 39 -12.49 8.09 -11.92
CA ALA A 39 -11.32 8.66 -12.58
C ALA A 39 -10.61 7.62 -13.46
N ARG A 40 -10.11 8.07 -14.61
CA ARG A 40 -9.19 7.29 -15.44
C ARG A 40 -7.79 7.41 -14.87
N VAL A 41 -7.29 6.32 -14.27
CA VAL A 41 -6.07 6.33 -13.45
C VAL A 41 -4.93 5.58 -14.14
N LEU A 42 -3.73 6.15 -14.09
CA LEU A 42 -2.48 5.48 -14.39
C LEU A 42 -1.68 5.30 -13.10
N LEU A 43 -1.36 4.07 -12.74
CA LEU A 43 -0.41 3.75 -11.68
C LEU A 43 0.92 3.33 -12.34
N VAL A 44 1.99 4.03 -12.01
CA VAL A 44 3.33 3.76 -12.53
C VAL A 44 4.20 3.18 -11.41
N GLU A 45 4.68 1.96 -11.61
CA GLU A 45 5.58 1.27 -10.68
C GLU A 45 6.83 0.82 -11.43
N ARG A 46 7.99 0.90 -10.78
CA ARG A 46 9.29 0.49 -11.36
C ARG A 46 9.53 -1.02 -11.29
N TYR A 47 8.90 -1.72 -10.36
CA TYR A 47 8.99 -3.18 -10.23
C TYR A 47 7.87 -3.86 -10.99
N GLY A 48 8.04 -5.12 -11.32
CA GLY A 48 7.01 -5.94 -11.97
C GLY A 48 5.87 -6.38 -11.04
N PHE A 49 5.80 -5.83 -9.83
CA PHE A 49 4.78 -6.11 -8.81
C PHE A 49 4.58 -4.91 -7.90
N LEU A 50 3.44 -4.85 -7.26
CA LEU A 50 3.05 -3.79 -6.33
C LEU A 50 3.42 -4.12 -4.87
N GLY A 51 3.20 -3.18 -3.96
CA GLY A 51 3.33 -3.35 -2.52
C GLY A 51 4.49 -2.60 -1.88
N GLY A 52 5.51 -2.19 -2.64
CA GLY A 52 6.62 -1.36 -2.17
C GLY A 52 7.27 -1.89 -0.89
N MET A 53 7.13 -1.17 0.23
CA MET A 53 7.69 -1.59 1.53
C MET A 53 7.16 -2.96 1.98
N GLY A 54 5.90 -3.25 1.73
CA GLY A 54 5.26 -4.51 2.10
C GLY A 54 5.65 -5.70 1.22
N THR A 55 6.35 -5.49 0.12
CA THR A 55 6.74 -6.55 -0.81
C THR A 55 8.22 -6.47 -1.17
N ALA A 56 8.64 -5.47 -1.94
CA ALA A 56 10.00 -5.33 -2.43
C ALA A 56 11.03 -5.16 -1.30
N ALA A 57 10.69 -4.42 -0.26
CA ALA A 57 11.58 -4.17 0.88
C ALA A 57 11.47 -5.23 2.00
N GLY A 58 10.57 -6.21 1.88
CA GLY A 58 10.46 -7.33 2.81
C GLY A 58 9.90 -6.99 4.21
N VAL A 59 9.25 -5.84 4.37
CA VAL A 59 8.53 -5.52 5.61
C VAL A 59 7.29 -6.40 5.68
N SER A 60 7.23 -7.30 6.65
CA SER A 60 6.20 -8.33 6.79
C SER A 60 5.23 -8.09 7.96
N ASN A 61 5.17 -6.87 8.46
CA ASN A 61 4.30 -6.50 9.57
C ASN A 61 3.62 -5.15 9.30
N PHE A 62 2.31 -5.11 9.47
CA PHE A 62 1.59 -3.86 9.59
C PHE A 62 1.71 -3.33 11.01
N CYS A 63 2.28 -2.15 11.17
CA CYS A 63 2.36 -1.44 12.45
C CYS A 63 1.38 -0.26 12.45
N GLY A 64 0.74 -0.01 13.61
CA GLY A 64 -0.18 1.12 13.76
C GLY A 64 -1.60 0.91 13.26
N LEU A 65 -1.95 -0.28 12.76
CA LEU A 65 -3.35 -0.62 12.43
C LEU A 65 -4.21 -0.86 13.67
N HIS A 66 -3.58 -1.25 14.78
CA HIS A 66 -4.23 -1.62 16.03
C HIS A 66 -3.70 -0.77 17.19
N ALA A 67 -4.54 -0.50 18.16
CA ALA A 67 -4.21 0.16 19.41
C ALA A 67 -4.77 -0.63 20.60
N ASN A 68 -4.13 -0.47 21.77
CA ASN A 68 -4.70 -0.94 23.02
C ASN A 68 -5.66 0.13 23.56
N ILE A 69 -6.92 -0.21 23.67
CA ILE A 69 -7.97 0.66 24.19
C ILE A 69 -8.52 0.00 25.47
N HIS A 70 -8.13 0.50 26.61
CA HIS A 70 -8.55 -0.01 27.92
C HIS A 70 -8.30 -1.51 28.14
N GLY A 71 -7.19 -2.04 27.60
CA GLY A 71 -6.81 -3.45 27.72
C GLY A 71 -7.17 -4.31 26.50
N ASP A 72 -8.07 -3.84 25.63
CA ASP A 72 -8.46 -4.52 24.42
C ASP A 72 -7.63 -4.07 23.21
N ILE A 73 -7.20 -5.02 22.40
CA ILE A 73 -6.56 -4.72 21.09
C ILE A 73 -7.67 -4.47 20.08
N ARG A 74 -7.73 -3.25 19.58
CA ARG A 74 -8.74 -2.84 18.57
C ARG A 74 -8.08 -2.28 17.33
N GLN A 75 -8.61 -2.64 16.18
CA GLN A 75 -8.24 -2.00 14.93
C GLN A 75 -8.70 -0.53 14.95
N VAL A 76 -7.82 0.38 14.55
CA VAL A 76 -8.08 1.83 14.56
C VAL A 76 -7.91 2.47 13.17
N VAL A 77 -7.41 1.71 12.19
CA VAL A 77 -7.32 2.12 10.78
C VAL A 77 -8.29 1.27 9.98
N HIS A 78 -9.23 1.92 9.31
CA HIS A 78 -10.35 1.30 8.61
C HIS A 78 -10.45 1.73 7.14
N GLY A 79 -11.58 1.42 6.49
CA GLY A 79 -11.87 1.77 5.11
C GLY A 79 -11.24 0.77 4.14
N MET A 80 -10.46 1.24 3.16
CA MET A 80 -9.83 0.35 2.18
C MET A 80 -8.83 -0.63 2.80
N THR A 81 -8.34 -0.33 4.02
CA THR A 81 -7.50 -1.23 4.79
C THR A 81 -8.25 -2.49 5.20
N ASP A 82 -9.52 -2.38 5.57
CA ASP A 82 -10.36 -3.54 5.93
C ASP A 82 -10.44 -4.52 4.76
N GLU A 83 -10.70 -4.02 3.56
CA GLU A 83 -10.76 -4.83 2.36
C GLU A 83 -9.42 -5.51 2.04
N LEU A 84 -8.31 -4.80 2.18
CA LEU A 84 -6.98 -5.36 2.00
C LEU A 84 -6.74 -6.52 2.98
N LEU A 85 -7.02 -6.30 4.26
CA LEU A 85 -6.84 -7.32 5.30
C LEU A 85 -7.76 -8.53 5.07
N ASP A 86 -9.00 -8.32 4.65
CA ASP A 86 -9.94 -9.41 4.35
C ASP A 86 -9.48 -10.26 3.15
N ARG A 87 -8.97 -9.63 2.10
CA ARG A 87 -8.38 -10.33 0.95
C ARG A 87 -7.16 -11.15 1.37
N MET A 88 -6.30 -10.61 2.21
CA MET A 88 -5.12 -11.33 2.72
C MET A 88 -5.51 -12.50 3.63
N ARG A 89 -6.56 -12.35 4.46
CA ARG A 89 -7.12 -13.47 5.24
C ARG A 89 -7.67 -14.58 4.35
N ALA A 90 -8.36 -14.21 3.28
CA ALA A 90 -8.89 -15.19 2.32
C ALA A 90 -7.80 -16.00 1.61
N LEU A 91 -6.57 -15.48 1.57
CA LEU A 91 -5.37 -16.17 1.05
C LEU A 91 -4.55 -16.87 2.14
N ASP A 92 -5.07 -16.95 3.37
CA ASP A 92 -4.36 -17.47 4.55
C ASP A 92 -3.02 -16.77 4.82
N GLY A 93 -2.92 -15.51 4.42
CA GLY A 93 -1.70 -14.73 4.45
C GLY A 93 -1.64 -13.66 5.54
N LEU A 94 -2.54 -13.68 6.52
CA LEU A 94 -2.61 -12.66 7.57
C LEU A 94 -2.72 -13.33 8.94
N ASN A 95 -1.79 -13.00 9.85
CA ASN A 95 -1.80 -13.49 11.22
C ASN A 95 -2.66 -12.59 12.14
N ASP A 96 -2.90 -13.06 13.35
CA ASP A 96 -3.54 -12.25 14.37
C ASP A 96 -2.62 -11.11 14.86
N PRO A 97 -3.20 -9.98 15.31
CA PRO A 97 -2.44 -8.90 15.93
C PRO A 97 -1.66 -9.37 17.15
N HIS A 98 -0.41 -8.94 17.26
CA HIS A 98 0.49 -9.28 18.36
C HIS A 98 1.32 -8.09 18.83
N LEU A 99 1.95 -8.22 20.00
CA LEU A 99 2.86 -7.19 20.54
C LEU A 99 4.31 -7.45 20.10
N ILE A 100 4.92 -6.46 19.48
CA ILE A 100 6.36 -6.43 19.23
C ILE A 100 7.03 -5.65 20.37
N LEU A 101 8.06 -6.23 20.97
CA LEU A 101 8.82 -5.64 22.08
C LEU A 101 7.96 -5.18 23.28
N GLY A 102 6.78 -5.77 23.44
CA GLY A 102 5.85 -5.42 24.50
C GLY A 102 5.22 -4.01 24.41
N LYS A 103 5.38 -3.33 23.26
CA LYS A 103 4.97 -1.92 23.11
C LYS A 103 4.16 -1.62 21.85
N ILE A 104 4.44 -2.29 20.76
CA ILE A 104 3.86 -1.98 19.45
C ILE A 104 2.95 -3.11 19.01
N HIS A 105 1.67 -2.78 18.78
CA HIS A 105 0.75 -3.71 18.15
C HIS A 105 1.05 -3.79 16.66
N ALA A 106 1.37 -4.98 16.21
CA ALA A 106 1.65 -5.28 14.81
C ALA A 106 0.83 -6.48 14.35
N GLN A 107 0.66 -6.60 13.05
CA GLN A 107 0.01 -7.74 12.43
C GLN A 107 0.90 -8.27 11.32
N ALA A 108 1.43 -9.48 11.52
CA ALA A 108 2.30 -10.12 10.54
C ALA A 108 1.51 -10.66 9.35
N TYR A 109 2.14 -10.68 8.19
CA TYR A 109 1.54 -11.19 6.97
C TYR A 109 2.56 -11.89 6.07
N ASP A 110 2.06 -12.78 5.21
CA ASP A 110 2.83 -13.36 4.13
C ASP A 110 2.98 -12.34 2.99
N ILE A 111 4.23 -12.04 2.65
CA ILE A 111 4.57 -11.11 1.56
C ILE A 111 3.99 -11.58 0.21
N SER A 112 3.89 -12.88 0.00
CA SER A 112 3.30 -13.46 -1.22
C SER A 112 1.82 -13.13 -1.32
N ALA A 113 1.07 -13.22 -0.22
CA ALA A 113 -0.34 -12.84 -0.17
C ALA A 113 -0.57 -11.35 -0.40
N PHE A 114 0.40 -10.49 -0.04
CA PHE A 114 0.31 -9.06 -0.30
C PHE A 114 0.59 -8.70 -1.77
N LYS A 115 1.24 -9.59 -2.54
CA LYS A 115 1.49 -9.41 -3.98
C LYS A 115 0.31 -9.78 -4.86
N CYS A 116 -0.57 -10.65 -4.36
CA CYS A 116 -1.79 -11.10 -5.06
C CYS A 116 -2.92 -10.08 -4.93
#